data_0c0266be111684cc4e16b6e0ee13aa6d
#
_entry.id   0c0266be111684cc4e16b6e0ee13aa6d
#
_cell.length_a   1.000
_cell.length_b   1.000
_cell.length_c   1.000
_cell.angle_alpha   90.00
_cell.angle_beta   90.00
_cell.angle_gamma   90.00
#
_symmetry.space_group_name_H-M   'P 1'
#
loop_
_entity.id
_entity.type
_entity.pdbx_description
1 polymer ?
#
loop_
_entity_poly.entity_id
_entity_poly.type
_entity_poly.pdbx_seq_one_letter_code
_entity_poly.pdbx_strand_id
1 'polypeptide(L)'
;MSELRTMAEETKWYVLRVISGKERKLKEYIEQNVNRNGWSHAIPNVLVPTEKIYKIKNGKKVIQEKNSLPGYILLEVNDDKVTHDMLQTISGITNVIHFLGKENPISLRKTEINRIMGKMDEMSEEGVTLNEPFIIGETVKIIDGPFNEFLGNVDEIYEDKKKLKVIVKIFGRKTPVELNFVQVEKVS
;
A
#
# COMPACT_ATOMS: atom_id res chain seq x y z
N MET A 1 25.40 -20.54 -7.08
CA MET A 1 25.17 -20.21 -5.66
C MET A 1 23.83 -19.54 -5.43
N SER A 2 23.54 -18.45 -6.12
CA SER A 2 22.26 -17.76 -5.97
C SER A 2 21.04 -18.59 -6.39
N GLU A 3 21.18 -19.40 -7.41
CA GLU A 3 20.10 -20.27 -7.88
C GLU A 3 19.74 -21.36 -6.86
N LEU A 4 20.76 -21.97 -6.25
CA LEU A 4 20.55 -22.96 -5.21
C LEU A 4 19.90 -22.34 -3.98
N ARG A 5 20.31 -21.12 -3.64
CA ARG A 5 19.73 -20.37 -2.54
C ARG A 5 18.26 -20.03 -2.82
N THR A 6 17.95 -19.63 -4.05
CA THR A 6 16.58 -19.32 -4.45
C THR A 6 15.68 -20.55 -4.38
N MET A 7 16.19 -21.71 -4.79
CA MET A 7 15.42 -22.95 -4.72
C MET A 7 15.23 -23.43 -3.30
N ALA A 8 16.25 -23.26 -2.44
CA ALA A 8 16.19 -23.66 -1.03
C ALA A 8 15.33 -22.73 -0.18
N GLU A 9 15.17 -21.49 -0.64
CA GLU A 9 14.43 -20.45 0.09
C GLU A 9 13.09 -20.12 -0.55
N GLU A 10 12.54 -21.05 -1.31
CA GLU A 10 11.24 -20.82 -1.91
C GLU A 10 10.18 -20.70 -0.83
N THR A 11 9.50 -19.57 -0.82
CA THR A 11 8.51 -19.26 0.20
C THR A 11 7.12 -19.07 -0.41
N LYS A 12 6.12 -19.23 0.43
CA LYS A 12 4.72 -18.99 0.07
C LYS A 12 4.16 -17.94 0.99
N TRP A 13 3.15 -17.24 0.50
CA TRP A 13 2.46 -16.22 1.28
C TRP A 13 1.07 -16.72 1.66
N TYR A 14 0.84 -16.86 2.95
CA TYR A 14 -0.47 -17.18 3.49
C TYR A 14 -1.15 -15.92 3.98
N VAL A 15 -2.49 -15.93 3.94
CA VAL A 15 -3.30 -14.82 4.39
C VAL A 15 -3.92 -15.18 5.74
N LEU A 16 -3.68 -14.33 6.72
CA LEU A 16 -4.25 -14.48 8.05
C LEU A 16 -5.36 -13.47 8.22
N ARG A 17 -6.55 -13.96 8.54
CA ARG A 17 -7.69 -13.09 8.80
C ARG A 17 -7.72 -12.73 10.28
N VAL A 18 -7.81 -11.44 10.57
CA VAL A 18 -7.75 -10.91 11.92
C VAL A 18 -8.84 -9.86 12.13
N ILE A 19 -9.01 -9.44 13.38
CA ILE A 19 -9.94 -8.36 13.70
C ILE A 19 -9.42 -7.05 13.11
N SER A 20 -10.25 -6.40 12.31
CA SER A 20 -9.92 -5.14 11.69
C SER A 20 -9.58 -4.07 12.73
N GLY A 21 -8.52 -3.34 12.50
CA GLY A 21 -7.99 -2.34 13.43
C GLY A 21 -6.92 -2.86 14.37
N LYS A 22 -6.69 -4.17 14.39
CA LYS A 22 -5.68 -4.79 15.25
C LYS A 22 -4.46 -5.30 14.50
N GLU A 23 -4.39 -5.06 13.21
CA GLU A 23 -3.37 -5.65 12.33
C GLU A 23 -1.95 -5.32 12.79
N ARG A 24 -1.66 -4.08 13.11
CA ARG A 24 -0.30 -3.67 13.51
C ARG A 24 0.14 -4.31 14.80
N LYS A 25 -0.72 -4.29 15.79
CA LYS A 25 -0.42 -4.92 17.09
C LYS A 25 -0.22 -6.41 16.94
N LEU A 26 -1.06 -7.05 16.12
CA LEU A 26 -0.93 -8.48 15.86
C LEU A 26 0.34 -8.79 15.09
N LYS A 27 0.70 -7.96 14.12
CA LYS A 27 1.97 -8.13 13.40
C LYS A 27 3.14 -8.13 14.37
N GLU A 28 3.22 -7.15 15.24
CA GLU A 28 4.28 -7.04 16.24
C GLU A 28 4.29 -8.26 17.15
N TYR A 29 3.12 -8.68 17.60
CA TYR A 29 2.99 -9.83 18.49
C TYR A 29 3.41 -11.12 17.80
N ILE A 30 3.03 -11.31 16.54
CA ILE A 30 3.43 -12.47 15.76
C ILE A 30 4.95 -12.47 15.56
N GLU A 31 5.52 -11.34 15.20
CA GLU A 31 6.97 -11.21 15.02
C GLU A 31 7.72 -11.55 16.31
N GLN A 32 7.24 -11.07 17.44
CA GLN A 32 7.82 -11.39 18.74
C GLN A 32 7.77 -12.88 19.03
N ASN A 33 6.63 -13.52 18.76
CA ASN A 33 6.50 -14.96 18.95
C ASN A 33 7.43 -15.75 18.02
N VAL A 34 7.52 -15.33 16.78
CA VAL A 34 8.42 -15.96 15.80
C VAL A 34 9.86 -15.87 16.27
N ASN A 35 10.29 -14.72 16.73
CA ASN A 35 11.65 -14.52 17.23
C ASN A 35 11.91 -15.29 18.52
N ARG A 36 10.96 -15.26 19.43
CA ARG A 36 11.09 -15.92 20.73
C ARG A 36 11.20 -17.44 20.59
N ASN A 37 10.46 -18.01 19.67
CA ASN A 37 10.42 -19.44 19.45
C ASN A 37 11.47 -19.93 18.42
N GLY A 38 12.25 -19.02 17.86
CA GLY A 38 13.24 -19.37 16.86
C GLY A 38 12.64 -19.80 15.52
N TRP A 39 11.47 -19.29 15.17
CA TRP A 39 10.75 -19.65 13.96
C TRP A 39 11.07 -18.76 12.76
N SER A 40 12.01 -17.85 12.88
CA SER A 40 12.32 -16.91 11.80
C SER A 40 12.78 -17.59 10.51
N HIS A 41 13.33 -18.79 10.63
CA HIS A 41 13.69 -19.60 9.46
C HIS A 41 12.48 -20.16 8.72
N ALA A 42 11.38 -20.38 9.43
CA ALA A 42 10.15 -20.91 8.86
C ALA A 42 9.17 -19.80 8.47
N ILE A 43 9.18 -18.68 9.20
CA ILE A 43 8.31 -17.53 8.96
C ILE A 43 9.19 -16.28 8.89
N PRO A 44 9.84 -16.04 7.75
CA PRO A 44 10.79 -14.94 7.63
C PRO A 44 10.17 -13.55 7.65
N ASN A 45 8.92 -13.41 7.23
CA ASN A 45 8.28 -12.09 7.17
C ASN A 45 6.82 -12.13 7.57
N VAL A 46 6.39 -11.04 8.23
CA VAL A 46 5.00 -10.76 8.54
C VAL A 46 4.69 -9.38 7.97
N LEU A 47 3.67 -9.28 7.16
CA LEU A 47 3.37 -8.05 6.44
C LEU A 47 1.91 -7.63 6.63
N VAL A 48 1.71 -6.35 6.94
CA VAL A 48 0.39 -5.73 6.89
C VAL A 48 0.36 -4.90 5.61
N PRO A 49 -0.49 -5.25 4.64
CA PRO A 49 -0.57 -4.50 3.39
C PRO A 49 -1.05 -3.09 3.64
N THR A 50 -0.25 -2.11 3.28
CA THR A 50 -0.59 -0.70 3.47
C THR A 50 -0.35 0.07 2.18
N GLU A 51 -1.06 1.16 2.04
CA GLU A 51 -0.83 2.11 0.96
C GLU A 51 -0.76 3.50 1.56
N LYS A 52 0.03 4.37 0.95
CA LYS A 52 0.13 5.75 1.37
C LYS A 52 -0.89 6.57 0.61
N ILE A 53 -1.69 7.30 1.35
CA ILE A 53 -2.71 8.17 0.78
C ILE A 53 -2.32 9.61 1.05
N TYR A 54 -2.45 10.44 0.03
CA TYR A 54 -2.21 11.86 0.16
C TYR A 54 -3.53 12.55 0.41
N LYS A 55 -3.60 13.27 1.52
CA LYS A 55 -4.77 14.07 1.86
C LYS A 55 -4.35 15.52 2.07
N ILE A 56 -5.25 16.42 1.77
CA ILE A 56 -5.06 17.83 2.09
C ILE A 56 -5.77 18.10 3.40
N LYS A 57 -5.02 18.62 4.34
CA LYS A 57 -5.57 19.00 5.63
C LYS A 57 -5.10 20.43 5.92
N ASN A 58 -6.04 21.36 6.02
CA ASN A 58 -5.74 22.78 6.23
C ASN A 58 -4.78 23.36 5.17
N GLY A 59 -4.95 22.96 3.92
CA GLY A 59 -4.12 23.41 2.81
C GLY A 59 -2.74 22.78 2.75
N LYS A 60 -2.43 21.88 3.65
CA LYS A 60 -1.15 21.18 3.68
C LYS A 60 -1.30 19.74 3.25
N LYS A 61 -0.31 19.26 2.52
CA LYS A 61 -0.24 17.87 2.12
C LYS A 61 0.10 17.01 3.33
N VAL A 62 -0.76 16.05 3.61
CA VAL A 62 -0.54 15.08 4.68
C VAL A 62 -0.48 13.70 4.05
N ILE A 63 0.55 12.93 4.38
CA ILE A 63 0.67 11.54 3.97
C ILE A 63 0.06 10.70 5.08
N GLN A 64 -0.95 9.93 4.72
CA GLN A 64 -1.58 9.00 5.63
C GLN A 64 -1.36 7.58 5.14
N GLU A 65 -0.88 6.72 6.02
CA GLU A 65 -0.74 5.31 5.71
C GLU A 65 -2.05 4.62 6.03
N LYS A 66 -2.62 3.96 5.04
CA LYS A 66 -3.89 3.27 5.18
C LYS A 66 -3.72 1.80 4.86
N ASN A 67 -4.35 0.95 5.65
CA ASN A 67 -4.34 -0.47 5.39
C ASN A 67 -5.14 -0.75 4.11
N SER A 68 -4.49 -1.34 3.11
CA SER A 68 -5.14 -1.64 1.83
C SER A 68 -6.04 -2.86 1.90
N LEU A 69 -5.80 -3.75 2.87
CA LEU A 69 -6.61 -4.94 3.09
C LEU A 69 -6.96 -5.05 4.58
N PRO A 70 -7.94 -4.26 5.06
CA PRO A 70 -8.32 -4.30 6.47
C PRO A 70 -8.77 -5.71 6.91
N GLY A 71 -8.27 -6.14 8.05
CA GLY A 71 -8.58 -7.45 8.58
C GLY A 71 -7.72 -8.58 8.05
N TYR A 72 -6.62 -8.26 7.37
CA TYR A 72 -5.72 -9.27 6.80
C TYR A 72 -4.27 -8.97 7.13
N ILE A 73 -3.52 -10.04 7.43
CA ILE A 73 -2.06 -10.00 7.60
C ILE A 73 -1.48 -11.05 6.66
N LEU A 74 -0.40 -10.74 6.01
CA LEU A 74 0.29 -11.67 5.13
C LEU A 74 1.49 -12.27 5.85
N LEU A 75 1.62 -13.59 5.78
CA LEU A 75 2.76 -14.32 6.35
C LEU A 75 3.55 -14.99 5.25
N GLU A 76 4.81 -14.65 5.15
CA GLU A 76 5.72 -15.38 4.30
C GLU A 76 6.21 -16.60 5.07
N VAL A 77 6.01 -17.77 4.52
CA VAL A 77 6.41 -19.01 5.15
C VAL A 77 7.29 -19.83 4.23
N ASN A 78 8.29 -20.49 4.82
CA ASN A 78 9.08 -21.47 4.12
C ASN A 78 8.37 -22.81 4.28
N ASP A 79 7.78 -23.30 3.19
CA ASP A 79 6.94 -24.49 3.20
C ASP A 79 7.65 -25.73 3.72
N ASP A 80 8.96 -25.81 3.50
CA ASP A 80 9.77 -26.96 3.96
C ASP A 80 10.07 -26.91 5.45
N LYS A 81 10.01 -25.76 6.07
CA LYS A 81 10.40 -25.56 7.47
C LYS A 81 9.24 -25.26 8.40
N VAL A 82 8.12 -24.77 7.86
CA VAL A 82 6.96 -24.48 8.67
C VAL A 82 6.25 -25.77 9.09
N THR A 83 5.79 -25.80 10.33
CA THR A 83 5.04 -26.94 10.86
C THR A 83 3.60 -26.56 11.09
N HIS A 84 2.74 -27.56 11.15
CA HIS A 84 1.33 -27.37 11.46
C HIS A 84 1.15 -26.71 12.83
N ASP A 85 1.99 -27.09 13.81
CA ASP A 85 1.94 -26.52 15.16
C ASP A 85 2.23 -25.01 15.15
N MET A 86 3.18 -24.57 14.32
CA MET A 86 3.48 -23.15 14.17
C MET A 86 2.27 -22.37 13.67
N LEU A 87 1.60 -22.90 12.66
CA LEU A 87 0.42 -22.28 12.07
C LEU A 87 -0.75 -22.27 13.05
N GLN A 88 -0.94 -23.36 13.80
CA GLN A 88 -1.97 -23.44 14.82
C GLN A 88 -1.73 -22.44 15.96
N THR A 89 -0.48 -22.31 16.39
CA THR A 89 -0.11 -21.35 17.42
C THR A 89 -0.47 -19.93 16.99
N ILE A 90 -0.16 -19.58 15.75
CA ILE A 90 -0.48 -18.26 15.22
C ILE A 90 -1.99 -18.07 15.10
N SER A 91 -2.71 -19.06 14.61
CA SER A 91 -4.16 -18.96 14.46
C SER A 91 -4.88 -18.90 15.81
N GLY A 92 -4.26 -19.38 16.88
CA GLY A 92 -4.80 -19.32 18.23
C GLY A 92 -4.54 -18.02 18.97
N ILE A 93 -3.83 -17.07 18.38
CA ILE A 93 -3.56 -15.79 19.01
C ILE A 93 -4.85 -14.98 19.13
N THR A 94 -4.99 -14.26 20.24
CA THR A 94 -6.15 -13.40 20.47
C THR A 94 -6.30 -12.37 19.33
N ASN A 95 -7.52 -12.19 18.84
CA ASN A 95 -7.89 -11.31 17.73
C ASN A 95 -7.52 -11.86 16.34
N VAL A 96 -6.92 -13.03 16.28
CA VAL A 96 -6.76 -13.76 15.02
C VAL A 96 -7.98 -14.64 14.82
N ILE A 97 -8.57 -14.58 13.63
CA ILE A 97 -9.77 -15.36 13.31
C ILE A 97 -9.38 -16.74 12.78
N HIS A 98 -8.73 -16.78 11.64
CA HIS A 98 -8.19 -18.00 11.04
C HIS A 98 -7.32 -17.66 9.82
N PHE A 99 -6.60 -18.65 9.31
CA PHE A 99 -5.96 -18.51 8.00
C PHE A 99 -7.02 -18.62 6.91
N LEU A 100 -6.77 -17.95 5.81
CA LEU A 100 -7.60 -18.12 4.61
C LEU A 100 -7.46 -19.56 4.16
N GLY A 101 -8.59 -20.29 4.03
CA GLY A 101 -8.60 -21.71 3.78
C GLY A 101 -8.73 -22.54 5.06
N LYS A 102 -8.75 -21.89 6.21
CA LYS A 102 -8.92 -22.51 7.54
C LYS A 102 -7.90 -23.61 7.83
N GLU A 103 -8.32 -24.87 7.83
CA GLU A 103 -7.45 -26.00 8.13
C GLU A 103 -6.40 -26.24 7.06
N ASN A 104 -6.70 -25.85 5.83
CA ASN A 104 -5.77 -25.94 4.70
C ASN A 104 -5.46 -24.53 4.19
N PRO A 105 -4.49 -23.85 4.79
CA PRO A 105 -4.16 -22.48 4.38
C PRO A 105 -3.88 -22.36 2.89
N ILE A 106 -4.51 -21.38 2.25
CA ILE A 106 -4.35 -21.12 0.83
C ILE A 106 -3.24 -20.09 0.65
N SER A 107 -2.26 -20.40 -0.19
CA SER A 107 -1.21 -19.46 -0.51
C SER A 107 -1.66 -18.51 -1.62
N LEU A 108 -1.17 -17.26 -1.56
CA LEU A 108 -1.40 -16.30 -2.62
C LEU A 108 -0.54 -16.65 -3.84
N ARG A 109 -1.06 -16.33 -5.01
CA ARG A 109 -0.31 -16.49 -6.26
C ARG A 109 0.77 -15.42 -6.35
N LYS A 110 1.85 -15.72 -7.06
CA LYS A 110 2.93 -14.75 -7.29
C LYS A 110 2.42 -13.44 -7.87
N THR A 111 1.45 -13.51 -8.78
CA THR A 111 0.85 -12.30 -9.38
C THR A 111 0.12 -11.45 -8.35
N GLU A 112 -0.58 -12.09 -7.41
CA GLU A 112 -1.28 -11.37 -6.35
C GLU A 112 -0.30 -10.72 -5.38
N ILE A 113 0.75 -11.44 -5.01
CA ILE A 113 1.81 -10.92 -4.14
C ILE A 113 2.52 -9.74 -4.80
N ASN A 114 2.91 -9.90 -6.06
CA ASN A 114 3.59 -8.83 -6.79
C ASN A 114 2.72 -7.58 -6.91
N ARG A 115 1.42 -7.76 -7.09
CA ARG A 115 0.49 -6.64 -7.14
C ARG A 115 0.44 -5.90 -5.81
N ILE A 116 0.38 -6.62 -4.71
CA ILE A 116 0.35 -6.02 -3.36
C ILE A 116 1.67 -5.32 -3.07
N MET A 117 2.79 -5.99 -3.31
CA MET A 117 4.13 -5.43 -3.11
C MET A 117 4.40 -4.25 -4.03
N GLY A 118 3.98 -4.37 -5.30
CA GLY A 118 4.13 -3.30 -6.28
C GLY A 118 3.41 -2.03 -5.87
N LYS A 119 2.20 -2.15 -5.34
CA LYS A 119 1.47 -0.99 -4.82
C LYS A 119 2.19 -0.33 -3.66
N MET A 120 2.73 -1.12 -2.75
CA MET A 120 3.50 -0.60 -1.62
C MET A 120 4.74 0.14 -2.10
N ASP A 121 5.47 -0.45 -3.04
CA ASP A 121 6.68 0.15 -3.59
C ASP A 121 6.37 1.40 -4.42
N GLU A 122 5.36 1.33 -5.27
CA GLU A 122 4.91 2.48 -6.05
C GLU A 122 4.53 3.65 -5.15
N MET A 123 3.78 3.38 -4.10
CA MET A 123 3.38 4.42 -3.17
C MET A 123 4.57 4.97 -2.38
N SER A 124 5.56 4.14 -2.10
CA SER A 124 6.80 4.60 -1.48
C SER A 124 7.59 5.50 -2.41
N GLU A 125 7.71 5.11 -3.68
CA GLU A 125 8.38 5.91 -4.69
C GLU A 125 7.64 7.20 -4.97
N GLU A 126 6.32 7.12 -5.10
CA GLU A 126 5.50 8.31 -5.27
C GLU A 126 5.64 9.26 -4.08
N GLY A 127 5.83 8.74 -2.90
CA GLY A 127 6.12 9.55 -1.73
C GLY A 127 7.39 10.34 -1.87
N VAL A 128 8.35 9.81 -2.62
CA VAL A 128 9.63 10.47 -2.90
C VAL A 128 9.55 11.29 -4.18
N THR A 129 8.84 10.81 -5.18
CA THR A 129 8.79 11.40 -6.52
C THR A 129 7.54 12.22 -6.80
N LEU A 130 6.84 12.62 -5.78
CA LEU A 130 5.67 13.49 -5.92
C LEU A 130 5.96 14.79 -6.63
N ASN A 131 7.19 14.95 -7.02
CA ASN A 131 7.63 16.14 -7.71
C ASN A 131 7.43 16.06 -9.22
N GLU A 132 7.07 14.87 -9.73
CA GLU A 132 6.95 14.70 -11.18
C GLU A 132 5.59 14.36 -11.68
N PRO A 133 4.53 14.70 -11.06
CA PRO A 133 3.29 14.13 -11.52
C PRO A 133 2.79 14.78 -12.81
N PHE A 134 3.23 16.00 -13.13
CA PHE A 134 2.53 16.74 -14.17
C PHE A 134 3.47 17.32 -15.23
N ILE A 135 2.94 17.42 -16.45
CA ILE A 135 3.62 17.98 -17.62
C ILE A 135 2.76 19.16 -18.11
N ILE A 136 3.40 20.22 -18.54
CA ILE A 136 2.69 21.38 -19.10
C ILE A 136 1.89 20.96 -20.34
N GLY A 137 0.60 21.35 -20.36
CA GLY A 137 -0.32 20.95 -21.41
C GLY A 137 -1.12 19.69 -21.13
N GLU A 138 -0.76 18.97 -20.07
CA GLU A 138 -1.45 17.74 -19.68
C GLU A 138 -2.85 18.04 -19.16
N THR A 139 -3.80 17.15 -19.46
CA THR A 139 -5.16 17.24 -18.92
C THR A 139 -5.22 16.61 -17.54
N VAL A 140 -5.75 17.34 -16.59
CA VAL A 140 -5.91 16.85 -15.21
C VAL A 140 -7.35 17.09 -14.74
N LYS A 141 -7.75 16.30 -13.76
CA LYS A 141 -9.06 16.43 -13.13
C LYS A 141 -8.85 16.99 -11.73
N ILE A 142 -9.63 18.00 -11.37
CA ILE A 142 -9.59 18.58 -10.05
C ILE A 142 -10.40 17.69 -9.12
N ILE A 143 -9.80 17.24 -8.02
CA ILE A 143 -10.43 16.29 -7.10
C ILE A 143 -10.77 16.89 -5.73
N ASP A 144 -10.41 18.14 -5.52
CA ASP A 144 -10.68 18.82 -4.24
C ASP A 144 -10.85 20.31 -4.45
N GLY A 145 -11.65 20.92 -3.61
CA GLY A 145 -11.91 22.36 -3.64
C GLY A 145 -13.18 22.72 -4.40
N PRO A 146 -13.39 24.03 -4.63
CA PRO A 146 -14.63 24.51 -5.27
C PRO A 146 -14.76 24.11 -6.75
N PHE A 147 -13.67 23.68 -7.38
CA PHE A 147 -13.68 23.26 -8.78
C PHE A 147 -13.60 21.73 -8.94
N ASN A 148 -13.96 21.01 -7.89
CA ASN A 148 -13.97 19.57 -7.90
C ASN A 148 -14.73 19.01 -9.11
N GLU A 149 -14.16 17.98 -9.74
CA GLU A 149 -14.68 17.32 -10.94
C GLU A 149 -14.52 18.08 -12.25
N PHE A 150 -14.01 19.29 -12.23
CA PHE A 150 -13.67 19.99 -13.47
C PHE A 150 -12.39 19.45 -14.07
N LEU A 151 -12.35 19.46 -15.40
CA LEU A 151 -11.14 19.12 -16.15
C LEU A 151 -10.44 20.39 -16.57
N GLY A 152 -9.12 20.36 -16.52
CA GLY A 152 -8.31 21.47 -16.95
C GLY A 152 -6.98 21.02 -17.53
N ASN A 153 -6.25 21.99 -18.06
CA ASN A 153 -4.93 21.75 -18.64
C ASN A 153 -3.86 22.44 -17.79
N VAL A 154 -2.77 21.76 -17.56
CA VAL A 154 -1.66 22.32 -16.79
C VAL A 154 -0.99 23.42 -17.61
N ASP A 155 -0.96 24.63 -17.07
CA ASP A 155 -0.36 25.80 -17.73
C ASP A 155 1.04 26.07 -17.18
N GLU A 156 1.20 26.03 -15.86
CA GLU A 156 2.48 26.22 -15.20
C GLU A 156 2.62 25.27 -14.03
N ILE A 157 3.86 24.92 -13.70
CA ILE A 157 4.19 24.06 -12.57
C ILE A 157 5.14 24.81 -11.64
N TYR A 158 4.75 24.95 -10.40
CA TYR A 158 5.57 25.56 -9.34
C TYR A 158 6.10 24.47 -8.41
N GLU A 159 7.22 23.88 -8.81
CA GLU A 159 7.79 22.75 -8.07
C GLU A 159 8.16 23.10 -6.63
N ASP A 160 8.70 24.27 -6.40
CA ASP A 160 9.12 24.73 -5.07
C ASP A 160 7.94 24.79 -4.08
N LYS A 161 6.81 25.19 -4.58
CA LYS A 161 5.58 25.33 -3.79
C LYS A 161 4.67 24.11 -3.88
N LYS A 162 5.00 23.16 -4.77
CA LYS A 162 4.18 21.99 -5.09
C LYS A 162 2.77 22.38 -5.50
N LYS A 163 2.70 23.36 -6.37
CA LYS A 163 1.45 23.87 -6.91
C LYS A 163 1.46 23.87 -8.43
N LEU A 164 0.27 23.87 -8.98
CA LEU A 164 0.05 23.94 -10.42
C LEU A 164 -0.87 25.11 -10.73
N LYS A 165 -0.65 25.69 -11.89
CA LYS A 165 -1.63 26.58 -12.49
C LYS A 165 -2.35 25.80 -13.57
N VAL A 166 -3.64 25.62 -13.42
CA VAL A 166 -4.47 24.83 -14.33
C VAL A 166 -5.47 25.74 -15.00
N ILE A 167 -5.59 25.63 -16.31
CA ILE A 167 -6.60 26.40 -17.07
C ILE A 167 -7.87 25.54 -17.15
N VAL A 168 -8.91 26.01 -16.52
CA VAL A 168 -10.21 25.34 -16.48
C VAL A 168 -11.21 26.15 -17.28
N LYS A 169 -12.05 25.48 -18.05
CA LYS A 169 -13.16 26.17 -18.73
C LYS A 169 -14.34 26.28 -17.79
N ILE A 170 -14.62 27.50 -17.35
CA ILE A 170 -15.77 27.79 -16.51
C ILE A 170 -16.70 28.70 -17.31
N PHE A 171 -17.93 28.26 -17.55
CA PHE A 171 -18.92 28.97 -18.38
C PHE A 171 -18.37 29.36 -19.75
N GLY A 172 -17.59 28.44 -20.36
CA GLY A 172 -17.03 28.68 -21.68
C GLY A 172 -15.81 29.60 -21.71
N ARG A 173 -15.33 30.04 -20.56
CA ARG A 173 -14.16 30.92 -20.44
C ARG A 173 -12.98 30.16 -19.83
N LYS A 174 -11.81 30.38 -20.39
CA LYS A 174 -10.59 29.82 -19.84
C LYS A 174 -10.20 30.60 -18.59
N THR A 175 -10.21 29.92 -17.45
CA THR A 175 -9.93 30.52 -16.15
C THR A 175 -8.71 29.85 -15.53
N PRO A 176 -7.65 30.58 -15.20
CA PRO A 176 -6.50 29.99 -14.50
C PRO A 176 -6.83 29.78 -13.03
N VAL A 177 -6.50 28.60 -12.54
CA VAL A 177 -6.72 28.24 -11.14
C VAL A 177 -5.42 27.67 -10.58
N GLU A 178 -4.97 28.17 -9.45
CA GLU A 178 -3.80 27.67 -8.77
C GLU A 178 -4.22 26.60 -7.76
N LEU A 179 -3.63 25.41 -7.90
CA LEU A 179 -3.99 24.24 -7.10
C LEU A 179 -2.73 23.54 -6.61
N ASN A 180 -2.85 22.87 -5.48
CA ASN A 180 -1.79 22.00 -4.99
C ASN A 180 -1.76 20.72 -5.80
N PHE A 181 -0.59 20.07 -5.89
CA PHE A 181 -0.42 18.82 -6.62
C PHE A 181 -1.43 17.75 -6.20
N VAL A 182 -1.77 17.73 -4.93
CA VAL A 182 -2.69 16.73 -4.36
C VAL A 182 -4.16 17.03 -4.62
N GLN A 183 -4.48 18.20 -5.16
CA GLN A 183 -5.86 18.59 -5.50
C GLN A 183 -6.26 18.18 -6.91
N VAL A 184 -5.35 17.63 -7.67
CA VAL A 184 -5.59 17.20 -9.05
C VAL A 184 -5.06 15.80 -9.26
N GLU A 185 -5.66 15.09 -10.22
CA GLU A 185 -5.18 13.78 -10.64
C GLU A 185 -5.04 13.73 -12.15
N LYS A 186 -4.16 12.86 -12.61
CA LYS A 186 -3.99 12.66 -14.05
C LYS A 186 -5.19 11.95 -14.64
N VAL A 187 -5.60 12.41 -15.82
CA VAL A 187 -6.65 11.75 -16.57
C VAL A 187 -5.98 10.83 -17.58
N SER A 188 -6.21 9.54 -17.42
CA SER A 188 -5.64 8.54 -18.33
C SER A 188 -6.63 8.12 -19.39
#